data_8db51426e73310af9349197b783875d2
#
_entry.id   8db51426e73310af9349197b783875d2
#
_cell.length_a   1.000
_cell.length_b   1.000
_cell.length_c   1.000
_cell.angle_alpha   90.00
_cell.angle_beta   90.00
_cell.angle_gamma   90.00
#
_symmetry.space_group_name_H-M   'P 1'
#
loop_
_entity.id
_entity.type
_entity.pdbx_description
1 polymer ?
#
loop_
_entity_poly.entity_id
_entity_poly.type
_entity_poly.pdbx_seq_one_letter_code
_entity_poly.pdbx_strand_id
1 'polypeptide(L)'
;MSEPIFTNWQPEHTEKWASAPLRLEHRLHKHPLFSMEALADLVDRYPREQYALVHMGAQKERRLWREGEIGGMSGASVIDAISKGSMWLNLRNVGQVDKRYREILDEIFEEVRRNVPGYDTYARTSGILISSPNAQVYYHIDLPGQSLWQLHGKKRVYLYPDKPPFLTHEQLERVALYEVEVDVPYEPWYDEHAMVMEISGGEMLHWPLNAPHRVENLDCLNVSMTTEYWTEYVRRRQMINMANGILRDKLGVTPKSVATSGPGFWAKAALQAGVRRSGLLKKARRARRPVEFRLDPQTPGQVIDIEPRAA
;
A
#
# COMPACT_ATOMS: atom_id res chain seq x y z
N MET A 1 -27.87 1.58 -15.38
CA MET A 1 -26.98 1.41 -14.22
C MET A 1 -25.86 0.49 -14.64
N SER A 2 -24.61 0.84 -14.42
CA SER A 2 -23.49 -0.08 -14.64
C SER A 2 -23.69 -1.31 -13.74
N GLU A 3 -23.24 -2.47 -14.21
CA GLU A 3 -23.30 -3.67 -13.37
C GLU A 3 -22.42 -3.48 -12.13
N PRO A 4 -22.76 -4.06 -10.94
CA PRO A 4 -21.98 -3.88 -9.71
C PRO A 4 -20.52 -4.36 -9.84
N ILE A 5 -19.59 -3.68 -9.24
CA ILE A 5 -18.17 -4.08 -9.19
C ILE A 5 -17.99 -5.31 -8.31
N PHE A 6 -18.60 -5.30 -7.12
CA PHE A 6 -18.62 -6.48 -6.24
C PHE A 6 -19.69 -7.48 -6.71
N THR A 7 -19.32 -8.75 -6.80
CA THR A 7 -20.20 -9.81 -7.33
C THR A 7 -20.83 -10.67 -6.26
N ASN A 8 -20.34 -10.60 -5.03
CA ASN A 8 -20.80 -11.44 -3.92
C ASN A 8 -21.05 -10.66 -2.61
N TRP A 9 -21.34 -9.35 -2.69
CA TRP A 9 -21.63 -8.56 -1.48
C TRP A 9 -22.86 -9.09 -0.74
N GLN A 10 -22.75 -9.29 0.58
CA GLN A 10 -23.79 -9.74 1.48
C GLN A 10 -23.92 -8.77 2.68
N PRO A 11 -25.05 -8.74 3.40
CA PRO A 11 -25.24 -7.86 4.56
C PRO A 11 -24.15 -7.99 5.64
N GLU A 12 -23.63 -9.19 5.85
CA GLU A 12 -22.53 -9.46 6.80
C GLU A 12 -21.23 -8.75 6.44
N HIS A 13 -21.00 -8.48 5.15
CA HIS A 13 -19.83 -7.71 4.70
C HIS A 13 -19.95 -6.23 5.11
N THR A 14 -21.17 -5.70 5.11
CA THR A 14 -21.48 -4.34 5.60
C THR A 14 -21.09 -4.19 7.06
N GLU A 15 -21.48 -5.15 7.92
CA GLU A 15 -21.19 -5.13 9.35
C GLU A 15 -19.70 -5.26 9.66
N LYS A 16 -18.97 -6.04 8.84
CA LYS A 16 -17.54 -6.30 9.02
C LYS A 16 -16.63 -5.27 8.36
N TRP A 17 -17.15 -4.42 7.48
CA TRP A 17 -16.34 -3.44 6.76
C TRP A 17 -15.53 -2.57 7.72
N ALA A 18 -14.23 -2.42 7.48
CA ALA A 18 -13.25 -1.72 8.31
C ALA A 18 -13.07 -2.25 9.76
N SER A 19 -13.81 -3.27 10.19
CA SER A 19 -13.72 -3.85 11.55
C SER A 19 -13.08 -5.24 11.59
N ALA A 20 -13.14 -5.98 10.48
CA ALA A 20 -12.56 -7.31 10.35
C ALA A 20 -11.99 -7.53 8.94
N PRO A 21 -11.07 -8.49 8.74
CA PRO A 21 -10.65 -8.87 7.41
C PRO A 21 -11.83 -9.40 6.58
N LEU A 22 -11.93 -8.93 5.34
CA LEU A 22 -12.96 -9.31 4.39
C LEU A 22 -12.32 -9.79 3.08
N ARG A 23 -12.88 -10.86 2.52
CA ARG A 23 -12.60 -11.32 1.16
C ARG A 23 -13.88 -11.17 0.35
N LEU A 24 -13.79 -10.42 -0.75
CA LEU A 24 -14.89 -10.20 -1.68
C LEU A 24 -14.47 -10.57 -3.09
N GLU A 25 -15.45 -10.88 -3.93
CA GLU A 25 -15.24 -11.07 -5.36
C GLU A 25 -15.58 -9.79 -6.11
N HIS A 26 -14.83 -9.55 -7.22
CA HIS A 26 -15.03 -8.39 -8.08
C HIS A 26 -14.79 -8.74 -9.54
N ARG A 27 -15.30 -7.90 -10.44
CA ARG A 27 -15.15 -8.08 -11.89
C ARG A 27 -14.10 -7.22 -12.56
N LEU A 28 -13.38 -6.38 -11.80
CA LEU A 28 -12.37 -5.48 -12.36
C LEU A 28 -11.27 -6.22 -13.14
N HIS A 29 -10.95 -7.45 -12.77
CA HIS A 29 -9.98 -8.29 -13.50
C HIS A 29 -10.37 -8.56 -14.97
N LYS A 30 -11.64 -8.38 -15.35
CA LYS A 30 -12.14 -8.49 -16.73
C LYS A 30 -12.26 -7.15 -17.44
N HIS A 31 -12.03 -6.04 -16.73
CA HIS A 31 -12.18 -4.71 -17.30
C HIS A 31 -11.02 -4.42 -18.28
N PRO A 32 -11.29 -3.88 -19.49
CA PRO A 32 -10.27 -3.68 -20.54
C PRO A 32 -9.04 -2.88 -20.11
N LEU A 33 -9.19 -1.92 -19.19
CA LEU A 33 -8.06 -1.11 -18.67
C LEU A 33 -7.05 -1.94 -17.87
N PHE A 34 -7.39 -3.14 -17.45
CA PHE A 34 -6.49 -4.05 -16.73
C PHE A 34 -6.00 -5.22 -17.60
N SER A 35 -6.22 -5.18 -18.93
CA SER A 35 -5.54 -6.11 -19.83
C SER A 35 -4.04 -5.84 -19.85
N MET A 36 -3.23 -6.84 -20.19
CA MET A 36 -1.77 -6.69 -20.21
C MET A 36 -1.31 -5.64 -21.22
N GLU A 37 -2.03 -5.50 -22.34
CA GLU A 37 -1.80 -4.48 -23.37
C GLU A 37 -2.07 -3.06 -22.81
N ALA A 38 -3.23 -2.88 -22.16
CA ALA A 38 -3.58 -1.59 -21.57
C ALA A 38 -2.63 -1.18 -20.42
N LEU A 39 -2.13 -2.16 -19.66
CA LEU A 39 -1.13 -1.93 -18.62
C LEU A 39 0.23 -1.58 -19.23
N ALA A 40 0.64 -2.19 -20.34
CA ALA A 40 1.85 -1.83 -21.06
C ALA A 40 1.76 -0.38 -21.57
N ASP A 41 0.65 -0.01 -22.24
CA ASP A 41 0.40 1.35 -22.68
C ASP A 41 0.37 2.37 -21.51
N LEU A 42 -0.09 1.95 -20.34
CA LEU A 42 -0.05 2.79 -19.15
C LEU A 42 1.39 3.02 -18.69
N VAL A 43 2.22 1.99 -18.65
CA VAL A 43 3.64 2.06 -18.26
C VAL A 43 4.40 2.99 -19.21
N ASP A 44 4.16 2.91 -20.53
CA ASP A 44 4.84 3.75 -21.54
C ASP A 44 4.73 5.25 -21.28
N ARG A 45 3.62 5.69 -20.71
CA ARG A 45 3.35 7.13 -20.46
C ARG A 45 3.41 7.51 -18.98
N TYR A 46 3.89 6.58 -18.10
CA TYR A 46 3.87 6.85 -16.67
C TYR A 46 4.99 7.79 -16.25
N PRO A 47 4.71 8.92 -15.56
CA PRO A 47 5.73 9.85 -15.11
C PRO A 47 6.72 9.20 -14.14
N ARG A 48 8.01 9.48 -14.31
CA ARG A 48 9.09 8.89 -13.50
C ARG A 48 8.88 9.11 -12.00
N GLU A 49 8.46 10.27 -11.61
CA GLU A 49 8.23 10.66 -10.21
C GLU A 49 7.02 9.97 -9.57
N GLN A 50 6.17 9.32 -10.36
CA GLN A 50 4.96 8.66 -9.89
C GLN A 50 5.05 7.13 -9.88
N TYR A 51 6.16 6.54 -10.30
CA TYR A 51 6.36 5.11 -10.09
C TYR A 51 7.55 4.82 -9.17
N ALA A 52 7.55 3.63 -8.59
CA ALA A 52 8.70 3.04 -7.93
C ALA A 52 8.94 1.65 -8.52
N LEU A 53 10.14 1.43 -9.05
CA LEU A 53 10.63 0.12 -9.44
C LEU A 53 11.56 -0.37 -8.35
N VAL A 54 11.25 -1.53 -7.75
CA VAL A 54 12.01 -2.08 -6.63
C VAL A 54 12.54 -3.45 -7.00
N HIS A 55 13.84 -3.63 -6.89
CA HIS A 55 14.48 -4.94 -6.97
C HIS A 55 14.64 -5.50 -5.55
N MET A 56 14.31 -6.75 -5.39
CA MET A 56 14.33 -7.47 -4.11
C MET A 56 15.36 -8.58 -4.19
N GLY A 57 16.06 -8.87 -3.09
CA GLY A 57 16.94 -10.02 -2.98
C GLY A 57 16.16 -11.34 -3.03
N ALA A 58 16.87 -12.45 -3.15
CA ALA A 58 16.29 -13.78 -3.08
C ALA A 58 15.54 -13.99 -1.75
N GLN A 59 14.49 -14.82 -1.75
CA GLN A 59 13.58 -15.04 -0.60
C GLN A 59 14.27 -15.40 0.72
N LYS A 60 15.48 -15.94 0.67
CA LYS A 60 16.26 -16.38 1.85
C LYS A 60 17.32 -15.37 2.27
N GLU A 61 17.47 -14.28 1.52
CA GLU A 61 18.49 -13.28 1.79
C GLU A 61 17.94 -12.18 2.70
N ARG A 62 18.88 -11.44 3.30
CA ARG A 62 18.58 -10.24 4.07
C ARG A 62 17.66 -9.32 3.25
N ARG A 63 16.62 -8.76 3.90
CA ARG A 63 15.70 -7.77 3.35
C ARG A 63 16.45 -6.75 2.48
N LEU A 64 16.39 -6.94 1.17
CA LEU A 64 17.00 -6.07 0.19
C LEU A 64 15.92 -5.21 -0.45
N TRP A 65 16.16 -3.93 -0.52
CA TRP A 65 15.28 -2.97 -1.17
C TRP A 65 16.16 -1.99 -1.94
N ARG A 66 16.21 -2.15 -3.24
CA ARG A 66 16.93 -1.24 -4.16
C ARG A 66 15.91 -0.58 -5.08
N GLU A 67 16.01 0.72 -5.28
CA GLU A 67 15.14 1.44 -6.22
C GLU A 67 15.84 1.65 -7.55
N GLY A 68 15.06 1.52 -8.62
CA GLY A 68 15.54 1.61 -9.99
C GLY A 68 14.62 2.40 -10.90
N GLU A 69 14.98 2.39 -12.18
CA GLU A 69 14.19 3.00 -13.25
C GLU A 69 14.00 2.05 -14.43
N ILE A 70 12.96 2.27 -15.21
CA ILE A 70 12.62 1.45 -16.38
C ILE A 70 13.53 1.71 -17.59
N GLY A 71 14.38 2.76 -17.56
CA GLY A 71 15.43 2.99 -18.55
C GLY A 71 14.95 3.33 -19.97
N GLY A 72 13.72 3.82 -20.15
CA GLY A 72 13.17 4.12 -21.48
C GLY A 72 12.72 2.88 -22.27
N MET A 73 12.61 1.72 -21.62
CA MET A 73 12.03 0.52 -22.23
C MET A 73 10.53 0.68 -22.46
N SER A 74 10.00 0.01 -23.49
CA SER A 74 8.55 -0.04 -23.70
C SER A 74 7.85 -0.75 -22.53
N GLY A 75 6.59 -0.39 -22.24
CA GLY A 75 5.82 -0.99 -21.17
C GLY A 75 5.70 -2.50 -21.31
N ALA A 76 5.55 -3.01 -22.54
CA ALA A 76 5.56 -4.44 -22.80
C ALA A 76 6.89 -5.09 -22.40
N SER A 77 8.04 -4.46 -22.74
CA SER A 77 9.37 -4.95 -22.35
C SER A 77 9.59 -4.85 -20.83
N VAL A 78 9.06 -3.82 -20.19
CA VAL A 78 9.11 -3.69 -18.72
C VAL A 78 8.34 -4.81 -18.04
N ILE A 79 7.13 -5.11 -18.51
CA ILE A 79 6.32 -6.21 -17.96
C ILE A 79 7.00 -7.56 -18.19
N ASP A 80 7.58 -7.78 -19.37
CA ASP A 80 8.36 -8.98 -19.66
C ASP A 80 9.58 -9.10 -18.73
N ALA A 81 10.32 -8.04 -18.51
CA ALA A 81 11.45 -8.01 -17.57
C ALA A 81 11.00 -8.34 -16.13
N ILE A 82 9.88 -7.77 -15.68
CA ILE A 82 9.31 -8.07 -14.36
C ILE A 82 8.90 -9.54 -14.27
N SER A 83 8.31 -10.11 -15.32
CA SER A 83 7.86 -11.51 -15.32
C SER A 83 9.00 -12.52 -15.14
N LYS A 84 10.22 -12.14 -15.49
CA LYS A 84 11.42 -12.99 -15.47
C LYS A 84 12.41 -12.65 -14.36
N GLY A 85 12.16 -11.54 -13.63
CA GLY A 85 13.06 -11.01 -12.62
C GLY A 85 12.62 -11.28 -11.19
N SER A 86 13.17 -10.50 -10.26
CA SER A 86 12.82 -10.47 -8.84
C SER A 86 12.56 -9.03 -8.41
N MET A 87 11.43 -8.47 -8.87
CA MET A 87 11.14 -7.05 -8.70
C MET A 87 9.65 -6.77 -8.72
N TRP A 88 9.28 -5.55 -8.37
CA TRP A 88 7.94 -5.04 -8.57
C TRP A 88 7.95 -3.57 -8.98
N LEU A 89 6.98 -3.20 -9.79
CA LEU A 89 6.70 -1.86 -10.25
C LEU A 89 5.40 -1.38 -9.61
N ASN A 90 5.47 -0.29 -8.84
CA ASN A 90 4.30 0.37 -8.26
C ASN A 90 4.01 1.66 -9.03
N LEU A 91 2.91 1.68 -9.76
CA LEU A 91 2.36 2.86 -10.44
C LEU A 91 1.44 3.58 -9.45
N ARG A 92 1.93 4.65 -8.83
CA ARG A 92 1.23 5.40 -7.77
C ARG A 92 0.28 6.44 -8.35
N ASN A 93 -0.86 6.68 -7.67
CA ASN A 93 -1.82 7.71 -8.06
C ASN A 93 -2.32 7.58 -9.51
N VAL A 94 -2.62 6.37 -9.94
CA VAL A 94 -2.96 6.06 -11.35
C VAL A 94 -4.10 6.92 -11.89
N GLY A 95 -5.08 7.27 -11.06
CA GLY A 95 -6.18 8.16 -11.44
C GLY A 95 -5.79 9.62 -11.68
N GLN A 96 -4.57 10.05 -11.33
CA GLN A 96 -4.03 11.36 -11.68
C GLN A 96 -3.34 11.33 -13.05
N VAL A 97 -2.80 10.18 -13.42
CA VAL A 97 -2.12 9.98 -14.72
C VAL A 97 -3.14 9.70 -15.82
N ASP A 98 -4.17 8.93 -15.52
CA ASP A 98 -5.21 8.57 -16.47
C ASP A 98 -6.60 8.64 -15.82
N LYS A 99 -7.45 9.53 -16.31
CA LYS A 99 -8.80 9.78 -15.78
C LYS A 99 -9.72 8.57 -15.78
N ARG A 100 -9.52 7.61 -16.70
CA ARG A 100 -10.31 6.39 -16.77
C ARG A 100 -10.17 5.54 -15.51
N TYR A 101 -8.97 5.50 -14.92
CA TYR A 101 -8.75 4.83 -13.61
C TYR A 101 -9.34 5.63 -12.45
N ARG A 102 -9.44 6.94 -12.59
CA ARG A 102 -10.14 7.77 -11.59
C ARG A 102 -11.63 7.48 -11.58
N GLU A 103 -12.24 7.31 -12.74
CA GLU A 103 -13.65 6.95 -12.89
C GLU A 103 -13.94 5.59 -12.23
N ILE A 104 -13.10 4.58 -12.46
CA ILE A 104 -13.20 3.27 -11.77
C ILE A 104 -13.09 3.43 -10.24
N LEU A 105 -12.14 4.23 -9.77
CA LEU A 105 -11.97 4.48 -8.34
C LEU A 105 -13.22 5.13 -7.72
N ASP A 106 -13.80 6.10 -8.41
CA ASP A 106 -15.01 6.77 -7.95
C ASP A 106 -16.21 5.81 -7.95
N GLU A 107 -16.36 4.94 -8.95
CA GLU A 107 -17.39 3.88 -8.98
C GLU A 107 -17.23 2.89 -7.82
N ILE A 108 -16.01 2.43 -7.52
CA ILE A 108 -15.73 1.57 -6.36
C ILE A 108 -16.24 2.20 -5.07
N PHE A 109 -15.87 3.44 -4.80
CA PHE A 109 -16.22 4.09 -3.54
C PHE A 109 -17.70 4.51 -3.47
N GLU A 110 -18.34 4.77 -4.61
CA GLU A 110 -19.79 4.95 -4.66
C GLU A 110 -20.54 3.64 -4.35
N GLU A 111 -20.03 2.50 -4.81
CA GLU A 111 -20.60 1.21 -4.46
C GLU A 111 -20.38 0.86 -2.98
N VAL A 112 -19.18 1.11 -2.45
CA VAL A 112 -18.91 0.97 -1.01
C VAL A 112 -19.86 1.86 -0.19
N ARG A 113 -20.07 3.12 -0.56
CA ARG A 113 -20.96 4.04 0.13
C ARG A 113 -22.43 3.57 0.12
N ARG A 114 -22.88 2.93 -0.97
CA ARG A 114 -24.23 2.34 -1.04
C ARG A 114 -24.37 1.12 -0.12
N ASN A 115 -23.33 0.30 -0.07
CA ASN A 115 -23.33 -0.95 0.69
C ASN A 115 -23.04 -0.74 2.18
N VAL A 116 -22.31 0.34 2.54
CA VAL A 116 -21.95 0.68 3.93
C VAL A 116 -22.42 2.11 4.22
N PRO A 117 -23.72 2.30 4.55
CA PRO A 117 -24.27 3.63 4.82
C PRO A 117 -23.52 4.36 5.94
N GLY A 118 -23.21 5.63 5.71
CA GLY A 118 -22.46 6.45 6.67
C GLY A 118 -20.93 6.24 6.66
N TYR A 119 -20.41 5.42 5.75
CA TYR A 119 -18.95 5.25 5.59
C TYR A 119 -18.41 6.26 4.59
N ASP A 120 -18.23 7.50 5.04
CA ASP A 120 -17.75 8.60 4.19
C ASP A 120 -16.24 8.58 4.05
N THR A 121 -15.78 8.52 2.80
CA THR A 121 -14.36 8.50 2.45
C THR A 121 -13.97 9.70 1.60
N TYR A 122 -12.72 10.17 1.75
CA TYR A 122 -12.14 11.27 0.98
C TYR A 122 -10.65 11.02 0.70
N ALA A 123 -10.00 11.90 -0.07
CA ALA A 123 -8.60 11.77 -0.49
C ALA A 123 -8.27 10.37 -1.02
N ARG A 124 -9.17 9.87 -1.87
CA ARG A 124 -9.11 8.53 -2.47
C ARG A 124 -8.02 8.48 -3.52
N THR A 125 -7.17 7.47 -3.45
CA THR A 125 -6.13 7.19 -4.44
C THR A 125 -6.12 5.72 -4.81
N SER A 126 -5.49 5.39 -5.93
CA SER A 126 -5.24 4.02 -6.34
C SER A 126 -3.84 3.89 -6.93
N GLY A 127 -3.24 2.73 -6.71
CA GLY A 127 -1.98 2.32 -7.31
C GLY A 127 -2.13 0.98 -8.01
N ILE A 128 -1.28 0.71 -9.00
CA ILE A 128 -1.19 -0.59 -9.66
C ILE A 128 0.19 -1.17 -9.40
N LEU A 129 0.23 -2.40 -8.88
CA LEU A 129 1.46 -3.16 -8.66
C LEU A 129 1.55 -4.25 -9.69
N ILE A 130 2.66 -4.24 -10.46
CA ILE A 130 3.06 -5.34 -11.36
C ILE A 130 4.29 -5.98 -10.73
N SER A 131 4.25 -7.27 -10.45
CA SER A 131 5.29 -7.91 -9.63
C SER A 131 5.64 -9.32 -10.12
N SER A 132 6.91 -9.65 -9.98
CA SER A 132 7.52 -10.91 -10.40
C SER A 132 6.88 -12.13 -9.72
N PRO A 133 7.00 -13.33 -10.33
CA PRO A 133 6.82 -14.59 -9.61
C PRO A 133 7.64 -14.60 -8.33
N ASN A 134 7.07 -15.14 -7.25
CA ASN A 134 7.73 -15.29 -5.95
C ASN A 134 8.22 -13.98 -5.29
N ALA A 135 7.84 -12.81 -5.83
CA ALA A 135 8.13 -11.53 -5.18
C ALA A 135 7.35 -11.37 -3.88
N GLN A 136 7.91 -10.63 -2.94
CA GLN A 136 7.28 -10.40 -1.65
C GLN A 136 7.21 -8.90 -1.32
N VAL A 137 6.19 -8.51 -0.59
CA VAL A 137 6.12 -7.24 0.11
C VAL A 137 6.31 -7.54 1.59
N TYR A 138 7.35 -6.94 2.17
CA TYR A 138 7.73 -7.20 3.55
C TYR A 138 6.66 -6.75 4.54
N TYR A 139 6.74 -7.30 5.75
CA TYR A 139 5.88 -6.92 6.87
C TYR A 139 5.84 -5.40 7.06
N HIS A 140 4.65 -4.83 7.03
CA HIS A 140 4.41 -3.40 7.12
C HIS A 140 2.99 -3.09 7.60
N ILE A 141 2.71 -1.84 7.79
CA ILE A 141 1.36 -1.30 8.03
C ILE A 141 1.09 -0.17 7.04
N ASP A 142 -0.19 0.06 6.74
CA ASP A 142 -0.62 1.21 5.96
C ASP A 142 -1.17 2.30 6.88
N LEU A 143 -0.88 3.56 6.56
CA LEU A 143 -1.42 4.71 7.30
C LEU A 143 -2.86 5.06 6.89
N PRO A 144 -3.24 5.08 5.58
CA PRO A 144 -4.63 5.22 5.16
C PRO A 144 -5.40 3.91 5.31
N GLY A 145 -6.72 3.97 5.20
CA GLY A 145 -7.52 2.77 4.96
C GLY A 145 -7.21 2.22 3.58
N GLN A 146 -7.10 0.90 3.45
CA GLN A 146 -6.63 0.26 2.22
C GLN A 146 -7.42 -0.99 1.87
N SER A 147 -7.47 -1.31 0.56
CA SER A 147 -7.94 -2.59 0.02
C SER A 147 -7.01 -3.03 -1.10
N LEU A 148 -6.83 -4.34 -1.23
CA LEU A 148 -6.02 -4.99 -2.26
C LEU A 148 -6.92 -5.75 -3.23
N TRP A 149 -6.86 -5.41 -4.51
CA TRP A 149 -7.65 -5.99 -5.59
C TRP A 149 -6.73 -6.82 -6.48
N GLN A 150 -6.90 -8.12 -6.51
CA GLN A 150 -6.12 -8.99 -7.37
C GLN A 150 -6.71 -9.00 -8.78
N LEU A 151 -5.90 -8.62 -9.75
CA LEU A 151 -6.30 -8.50 -11.16
C LEU A 151 -5.79 -9.69 -11.98
N HIS A 152 -4.49 -10.03 -11.87
CA HIS A 152 -3.87 -11.17 -12.54
C HIS A 152 -2.95 -11.93 -11.58
N GLY A 153 -2.80 -13.22 -11.83
CA GLY A 153 -1.94 -14.09 -11.04
C GLY A 153 -2.54 -14.49 -9.69
N LYS A 154 -1.69 -14.98 -8.80
CA LYS A 154 -2.07 -15.49 -7.47
C LYS A 154 -1.05 -15.05 -6.44
N LYS A 155 -1.52 -14.72 -5.26
CA LYS A 155 -0.67 -14.34 -4.13
C LYS A 155 -1.23 -14.79 -2.80
N ARG A 156 -0.37 -14.83 -1.83
CA ARG A 156 -0.70 -15.12 -0.44
C ARG A 156 -0.52 -13.85 0.39
N VAL A 157 -1.55 -13.51 1.14
CA VAL A 157 -1.57 -12.35 2.05
C VAL A 157 -1.63 -12.85 3.47
N TYR A 158 -0.72 -12.39 4.30
CA TYR A 158 -0.64 -12.67 5.72
C TYR A 158 -1.10 -11.44 6.49
N LEU A 159 -2.20 -11.57 7.22
CA LEU A 159 -2.70 -10.52 8.11
C LEU A 159 -2.45 -10.91 9.56
N TYR A 160 -1.85 -10.02 10.32
CA TYR A 160 -1.47 -10.27 11.71
C TYR A 160 -2.35 -9.48 12.67
N PRO A 161 -2.43 -9.90 13.96
CA PRO A 161 -3.12 -9.14 14.98
C PRO A 161 -2.55 -7.72 15.11
N ASP A 162 -3.42 -6.71 15.23
CA ASP A 162 -3.08 -5.30 15.39
C ASP A 162 -2.75 -4.90 16.84
N LYS A 163 -2.12 -5.80 17.59
CA LYS A 163 -1.79 -5.66 19.01
C LYS A 163 -0.40 -6.20 19.31
N PRO A 164 0.19 -5.84 20.46
CA PRO A 164 1.44 -6.44 20.90
C PRO A 164 1.37 -7.97 20.96
N PRO A 165 2.45 -8.67 20.59
CA PRO A 165 3.76 -8.15 20.18
C PRO A 165 3.86 -7.76 18.69
N PHE A 166 2.83 -8.02 17.87
CA PHE A 166 2.85 -7.81 16.42
C PHE A 166 2.90 -6.32 16.06
N LEU A 167 2.13 -5.50 16.76
CA LEU A 167 2.11 -4.05 16.58
C LEU A 167 1.93 -3.35 17.90
N THR A 168 2.85 -2.44 18.23
CA THR A 168 2.78 -1.63 19.45
C THR A 168 2.35 -0.19 19.13
N HIS A 169 1.83 0.54 20.12
CA HIS A 169 1.54 1.96 19.95
C HIS A 169 2.80 2.76 19.57
N GLU A 170 3.96 2.42 20.11
CA GLU A 170 5.23 3.08 19.79
C GLU A 170 5.62 2.93 18.33
N GLN A 171 5.41 1.74 17.77
CA GLN A 171 5.63 1.49 16.34
C GLN A 171 4.68 2.32 15.47
N LEU A 172 3.37 2.35 15.80
CA LEU A 172 2.39 3.20 15.12
C LEU A 172 2.74 4.69 15.20
N GLU A 173 3.14 5.16 16.36
CA GLU A 173 3.58 6.53 16.61
C GLU A 173 4.80 6.88 15.76
N ARG A 174 5.77 5.97 15.68
CA ARG A 174 6.99 6.13 14.88
C ARG A 174 6.68 6.15 13.38
N VAL A 175 5.84 5.24 12.91
CA VAL A 175 5.41 5.21 11.50
C VAL A 175 4.65 6.48 11.15
N ALA A 176 3.71 6.92 12.00
CA ALA A 176 2.96 8.14 11.78
C ALA A 176 3.84 9.40 11.75
N LEU A 177 4.92 9.42 12.54
CA LEU A 177 5.82 10.58 12.65
C LEU A 177 6.81 10.65 11.49
N TYR A 178 7.36 9.51 11.06
CA TYR A 178 8.49 9.43 10.13
C TYR A 178 8.15 8.87 8.76
N GLU A 179 6.93 8.38 8.56
CA GLU A 179 6.47 7.73 7.31
C GLU A 179 7.36 6.52 6.93
N VAL A 180 7.63 5.66 7.91
CA VAL A 180 8.52 4.48 7.79
C VAL A 180 7.72 3.16 7.86
N GLU A 181 6.66 3.06 7.12
CA GLU A 181 5.66 1.97 7.13
C GLU A 181 6.27 0.57 7.04
N VAL A 182 7.35 0.43 6.28
CA VAL A 182 8.07 -0.82 6.08
C VAL A 182 9.15 -1.12 7.13
N ASP A 183 9.39 -0.23 8.09
CA ASP A 183 10.40 -0.41 9.12
C ASP A 183 9.81 -1.00 10.43
N VAL A 184 8.62 -1.59 10.36
CA VAL A 184 8.01 -2.30 11.48
C VAL A 184 8.77 -3.62 11.69
N PRO A 185 9.23 -3.93 12.92
CA PRO A 185 9.91 -5.19 13.22
C PRO A 185 9.03 -6.40 12.92
N TYR A 186 9.65 -7.42 12.37
CA TYR A 186 9.02 -8.69 12.06
C TYR A 186 9.88 -9.84 12.60
N GLU A 187 9.22 -10.80 13.21
CA GLU A 187 9.84 -12.06 13.67
C GLU A 187 9.17 -13.24 12.96
N PRO A 188 9.94 -14.25 12.50
CA PRO A 188 9.40 -15.37 11.72
C PRO A 188 8.25 -16.11 12.40
N TRP A 189 8.26 -16.21 13.73
CA TRP A 189 7.19 -16.87 14.48
C TRP A 189 5.84 -16.13 14.44
N TYR A 190 5.81 -14.86 13.98
CA TYR A 190 4.56 -14.14 13.78
C TYR A 190 3.64 -14.86 12.80
N ASP A 191 4.20 -15.60 11.86
CA ASP A 191 3.43 -16.32 10.82
C ASP A 191 2.52 -17.41 11.43
N GLU A 192 2.85 -17.96 12.59
CA GLU A 192 2.02 -18.92 13.32
C GLU A 192 0.68 -18.30 13.79
N HIS A 193 0.62 -16.97 13.86
CA HIS A 193 -0.54 -16.19 14.30
C HIS A 193 -1.22 -15.43 13.18
N ALA A 194 -0.73 -15.54 11.95
CA ALA A 194 -1.28 -14.86 10.80
C ALA A 194 -2.56 -15.52 10.29
N MET A 195 -3.55 -14.72 9.92
CA MET A 195 -4.60 -15.16 9.02
C MET A 195 -4.03 -15.16 7.60
N VAL A 196 -3.90 -16.34 7.01
CA VAL A 196 -3.30 -16.49 5.68
C VAL A 196 -4.40 -16.69 4.65
N MET A 197 -4.41 -15.86 3.60
CA MET A 197 -5.38 -15.93 2.52
C MET A 197 -4.66 -15.97 1.17
N GLU A 198 -4.96 -16.98 0.36
CA GLU A 198 -4.58 -17.00 -1.05
C GLU A 198 -5.69 -16.35 -1.87
N ILE A 199 -5.32 -15.41 -2.73
CA ILE A 199 -6.24 -14.72 -3.64
C ILE A 199 -5.75 -14.80 -5.08
N SER A 200 -6.70 -14.82 -5.99
CA SER A 200 -6.52 -14.87 -7.43
C SER A 200 -7.27 -13.76 -8.15
N GLY A 201 -7.05 -13.62 -9.45
CA GLY A 201 -7.74 -12.59 -10.25
C GLY A 201 -9.25 -12.62 -10.06
N GLY A 202 -9.84 -11.48 -9.70
CA GLY A 202 -11.25 -11.34 -9.39
C GLY A 202 -11.59 -11.33 -7.90
N GLU A 203 -10.57 -11.39 -7.01
CA GLU A 203 -10.76 -11.34 -5.58
C GLU A 203 -10.09 -10.10 -4.98
N MET A 204 -10.70 -9.54 -3.93
CA MET A 204 -10.15 -8.45 -3.17
C MET A 204 -10.13 -8.77 -1.69
N LEU A 205 -9.18 -8.16 -0.99
CA LEU A 205 -9.10 -8.15 0.46
C LEU A 205 -9.23 -6.73 1.00
N HIS A 206 -9.98 -6.61 2.07
CA HIS A 206 -10.05 -5.42 2.90
C HIS A 206 -9.78 -5.81 4.35
N TRP A 207 -9.07 -4.96 5.09
CA TRP A 207 -8.69 -5.23 6.48
C TRP A 207 -8.79 -4.00 7.36
N PRO A 208 -8.85 -4.17 8.69
CA PRO A 208 -8.89 -3.04 9.62
C PRO A 208 -7.70 -2.10 9.48
N LEU A 209 -7.91 -0.84 9.82
CA LEU A 209 -6.89 0.20 9.79
C LEU A 209 -5.62 -0.22 10.53
N ASN A 210 -4.48 -0.04 9.89
CA ASN A 210 -3.15 -0.37 10.39
C ASN A 210 -2.91 -1.86 10.70
N ALA A 211 -3.77 -2.79 10.28
CA ALA A 211 -3.47 -4.22 10.46
C ALA A 211 -2.14 -4.57 9.79
N PRO A 212 -1.17 -5.12 10.54
CA PRO A 212 0.11 -5.50 9.97
C PRO A 212 -0.08 -6.61 8.95
N HIS A 213 0.65 -6.53 7.84
CA HIS A 213 0.54 -7.55 6.81
C HIS A 213 1.82 -7.67 5.99
N ARG A 214 1.94 -8.81 5.32
CA ARG A 214 2.94 -9.07 4.29
C ARG A 214 2.32 -9.85 3.14
N VAL A 215 2.96 -9.82 1.99
CA VAL A 215 2.44 -10.46 0.79
C VAL A 215 3.54 -11.28 0.12
N GLU A 216 3.18 -12.45 -0.39
CA GLU A 216 4.02 -13.30 -1.23
C GLU A 216 3.30 -13.63 -2.52
N ASN A 217 3.92 -13.36 -3.66
CA ASN A 217 3.42 -13.86 -4.92
C ASN A 217 3.66 -15.37 -5.02
N LEU A 218 2.75 -16.08 -5.64
CA LEU A 218 3.01 -17.45 -6.07
C LEU A 218 3.84 -17.43 -7.37
N ASP A 219 4.10 -18.61 -7.93
CA ASP A 219 4.97 -18.77 -9.10
C ASP A 219 4.31 -18.30 -10.41
N CYS A 220 3.92 -17.04 -10.44
CA CYS A 220 3.34 -16.36 -11.61
C CYS A 220 3.52 -14.84 -11.52
N LEU A 221 3.50 -14.18 -12.69
CA LEU A 221 3.37 -12.72 -12.74
C LEU A 221 2.09 -12.28 -12.04
N ASN A 222 2.18 -11.26 -11.22
CA ASN A 222 1.04 -10.72 -10.48
C ASN A 222 0.76 -9.27 -10.86
N VAL A 223 -0.52 -8.93 -11.02
CA VAL A 223 -1.00 -7.56 -11.10
C VAL A 223 -2.08 -7.37 -10.05
N SER A 224 -1.90 -6.34 -9.22
CA SER A 224 -2.88 -5.93 -8.22
C SER A 224 -3.12 -4.43 -8.32
N MET A 225 -4.32 -4.01 -7.96
CA MET A 225 -4.61 -2.60 -7.67
C MET A 225 -4.76 -2.44 -6.16
N THR A 226 -4.22 -1.36 -5.61
CA THR A 226 -4.53 -0.89 -4.25
C THR A 226 -5.47 0.29 -4.34
N THR A 227 -6.41 0.37 -3.41
CA THR A 227 -7.22 1.57 -3.20
C THR A 227 -7.00 2.07 -1.79
N GLU A 228 -6.69 3.35 -1.67
CA GLU A 228 -6.41 4.01 -0.40
C GLU A 228 -7.44 5.13 -0.18
N TYR A 229 -7.79 5.35 1.08
CA TYR A 229 -8.78 6.36 1.42
C TYR A 229 -8.61 6.85 2.86
N TRP A 230 -9.16 8.02 3.13
CA TRP A 230 -9.28 8.60 4.47
C TRP A 230 -10.74 8.67 4.89
N THR A 231 -10.96 8.46 6.17
CA THR A 231 -12.20 8.79 6.88
C THR A 231 -11.86 9.74 8.03
N GLU A 232 -12.88 10.33 8.66
CA GLU A 232 -12.63 11.15 9.85
C GLU A 232 -11.97 10.33 10.98
N TYR A 233 -12.34 9.05 11.12
CA TYR A 233 -11.70 8.15 12.08
C TYR A 233 -10.22 7.92 11.76
N VAL A 234 -9.88 7.58 10.51
CA VAL A 234 -8.48 7.40 10.06
C VAL A 234 -7.67 8.66 10.33
N ARG A 235 -8.21 9.83 9.97
CA ARG A 235 -7.56 11.13 10.20
C ARG A 235 -7.27 11.38 11.68
N ARG A 236 -8.23 11.13 12.56
CA ARG A 236 -8.06 11.33 14.01
C ARG A 236 -7.05 10.35 14.61
N ARG A 237 -7.07 9.08 14.19
CA ARG A 237 -6.07 8.09 14.59
C ARG A 237 -4.66 8.53 14.19
N GLN A 238 -4.49 9.00 12.96
CA GLN A 238 -3.20 9.50 12.47
C GLN A 238 -2.72 10.74 13.25
N MET A 239 -3.63 11.68 13.55
CA MET A 239 -3.30 12.86 14.35
C MET A 239 -2.81 12.48 15.77
N ILE A 240 -3.46 11.51 16.41
CA ILE A 240 -3.06 11.03 17.74
C ILE A 240 -1.72 10.30 17.70
N ASN A 241 -1.54 9.38 16.74
CA ASN A 241 -0.28 8.65 16.63
C ASN A 241 0.89 9.61 16.38
N MET A 242 0.73 10.60 15.49
CA MET A 242 1.75 11.62 15.25
C MET A 242 2.01 12.48 16.48
N ALA A 243 0.97 12.95 17.18
CA ALA A 243 1.13 13.76 18.39
C ALA A 243 1.82 12.97 19.52
N ASN A 244 1.43 11.73 19.71
CA ASN A 244 2.06 10.83 20.68
C ASN A 244 3.52 10.57 20.32
N GLY A 245 3.84 10.34 19.02
CA GLY A 245 5.20 10.21 18.54
C GLY A 245 6.05 11.47 18.83
N ILE A 246 5.49 12.67 18.63
CA ILE A 246 6.15 13.93 19.02
C ILE A 246 6.42 13.97 20.53
N LEU A 247 5.41 13.66 21.35
CA LEU A 247 5.56 13.65 22.81
C LEU A 247 6.66 12.69 23.25
N ARG A 248 6.68 11.49 22.74
CA ARG A 248 7.62 10.44 23.10
C ARG A 248 9.04 10.75 22.60
N ASP A 249 9.18 10.99 21.30
CA ASP A 249 10.47 11.07 20.64
C ASP A 249 11.16 12.43 20.77
N LYS A 250 10.39 13.52 20.81
CA LYS A 250 10.93 14.87 20.87
C LYS A 250 10.91 15.50 22.26
N LEU A 251 9.97 15.09 23.12
CA LEU A 251 9.79 15.69 24.44
C LEU A 251 10.05 14.70 25.60
N GLY A 252 10.35 13.42 25.32
CA GLY A 252 10.63 12.41 26.34
C GLY A 252 9.41 12.07 27.23
N VAL A 253 8.20 12.40 26.78
CA VAL A 253 6.96 12.19 27.55
C VAL A 253 6.25 10.94 27.06
N THR A 254 5.99 9.98 27.96
CA THR A 254 5.22 8.79 27.64
C THR A 254 3.72 9.12 27.54
N PRO A 255 3.09 8.99 26.35
CA PRO A 255 1.67 9.27 26.19
C PRO A 255 0.81 8.25 26.93
N LYS A 256 -0.21 8.71 27.66
CA LYS A 256 -1.12 7.84 28.42
C LYS A 256 -2.45 7.54 27.71
N SER A 257 -2.70 8.16 26.56
CA SER A 257 -4.00 8.06 25.88
C SER A 257 -3.85 8.05 24.36
N VAL A 258 -4.61 7.20 23.72
CA VAL A 258 -4.83 7.10 22.27
C VAL A 258 -6.24 7.54 21.87
N ALA A 259 -6.97 8.20 22.75
CA ALA A 259 -8.34 8.64 22.50
C ALA A 259 -8.39 9.63 21.33
N THR A 260 -9.40 9.47 20.47
CA THR A 260 -9.64 10.27 19.27
C THR A 260 -10.69 11.36 19.45
N SER A 261 -11.07 11.64 20.71
CA SER A 261 -12.05 12.67 21.09
C SER A 261 -11.74 13.23 22.46
N GLY A 262 -12.46 14.29 22.86
CA GLY A 262 -12.31 14.95 24.15
C GLY A 262 -11.18 15.98 24.21
N PRO A 263 -11.02 16.72 25.35
CA PRO A 263 -10.06 17.82 25.46
C PRO A 263 -8.60 17.41 25.21
N GLY A 264 -8.18 16.23 25.69
CA GLY A 264 -6.84 15.70 25.48
C GLY A 264 -6.52 15.41 24.00
N PHE A 265 -7.51 14.98 23.21
CA PHE A 265 -7.37 14.85 21.77
C PHE A 265 -7.10 16.21 21.13
N TRP A 266 -7.88 17.23 21.44
CA TRP A 266 -7.73 18.56 20.82
C TRP A 266 -6.41 19.23 21.17
N ALA A 267 -5.93 19.07 22.41
CA ALA A 267 -4.61 19.55 22.80
C ALA A 267 -3.49 18.88 21.98
N LYS A 268 -3.55 17.56 21.78
CA LYS A 268 -2.61 16.81 20.96
C LYS A 268 -2.73 17.16 19.48
N ALA A 269 -3.94 17.38 18.98
CA ALA A 269 -4.17 17.82 17.61
C ALA A 269 -3.55 19.21 17.35
N ALA A 270 -3.66 20.12 18.29
CA ALA A 270 -3.03 21.45 18.21
C ALA A 270 -1.49 21.34 18.22
N LEU A 271 -0.90 20.52 19.11
CA LEU A 271 0.53 20.23 19.14
C LEU A 271 1.02 19.72 17.78
N GLN A 272 0.38 18.69 17.24
CA GLN A 272 0.72 18.10 15.95
C GLN A 272 0.64 19.14 14.82
N ALA A 273 -0.41 19.96 14.79
CA ALA A 273 -0.59 21.01 13.78
C ALA A 273 0.50 22.08 13.88
N GLY A 274 0.88 22.50 15.08
CA GLY A 274 1.98 23.45 15.32
C GLY A 274 3.33 22.91 14.83
N VAL A 275 3.67 21.67 15.17
CA VAL A 275 4.91 21.02 14.74
C VAL A 275 4.96 20.82 13.22
N ARG A 276 3.85 20.47 12.59
CA ARG A 276 3.78 20.38 11.11
C ARG A 276 4.01 21.73 10.44
N ARG A 277 3.41 22.81 10.96
CA ARG A 277 3.58 24.17 10.42
C ARG A 277 4.99 24.69 10.58
N SER A 278 5.67 24.37 11.68
CA SER A 278 7.07 24.78 11.91
C SER A 278 8.07 24.16 10.94
N GLY A 279 7.70 23.12 10.20
CA GLY A 279 8.59 22.40 9.30
C GLY A 279 9.64 21.53 9.97
N LEU A 280 9.64 21.42 11.31
CA LEU A 280 10.62 20.62 12.08
C LEU A 280 10.68 19.16 11.67
N LEU A 281 9.55 18.59 11.18
CA LEU A 281 9.48 17.20 10.73
C LEU A 281 9.96 16.99 9.30
N LYS A 282 10.07 18.05 8.47
CA LYS A 282 10.46 17.90 7.05
C LYS A 282 11.83 17.26 6.88
N LYS A 283 12.78 17.56 7.78
CA LYS A 283 14.14 16.99 7.77
C LYS A 283 14.21 15.57 8.35
N ALA A 284 13.23 15.18 9.15
CA ALA A 284 13.22 13.89 9.84
C ALA A 284 12.51 12.79 9.05
N ARG A 285 11.72 13.16 8.02
CA ARG A 285 11.09 12.21 7.11
C ARG A 285 12.14 11.56 6.23
N ARG A 286 11.99 10.28 5.99
CA ARG A 286 12.91 9.52 5.16
C ARG A 286 13.03 10.17 3.78
N ALA A 287 14.23 10.54 3.38
CA ALA A 287 14.50 10.90 2.00
C ALA A 287 14.14 9.74 1.08
N ARG A 288 13.66 10.04 -0.13
CA ARG A 288 13.48 8.99 -1.15
C ARG A 288 14.79 8.21 -1.29
N ARG A 289 14.68 6.91 -1.49
CA ARG A 289 15.87 6.09 -1.73
C ARG A 289 16.52 6.49 -3.06
N PRO A 290 17.85 6.45 -3.16
CA PRO A 290 18.51 6.75 -4.43
C PRO A 290 18.12 5.70 -5.48
N VAL A 291 18.11 6.12 -6.74
CA VAL A 291 18.02 5.22 -7.88
C VAL A 291 19.39 4.61 -8.11
N GLU A 292 19.50 3.28 -8.01
CA GLU A 292 20.77 2.54 -8.01
C GLU A 292 20.91 1.60 -9.20
N PHE A 293 19.81 1.35 -9.93
CA PHE A 293 19.84 0.47 -11.10
C PHE A 293 18.83 0.90 -12.17
N ARG A 294 18.98 0.33 -13.35
CA ARG A 294 17.98 0.33 -14.42
C ARG A 294 17.76 -1.09 -14.93
N LEU A 295 16.62 -1.30 -15.59
CA LEU A 295 16.37 -2.59 -16.27
C LEU A 295 17.37 -2.79 -17.39
N ASP A 296 17.81 -4.05 -17.59
CA ASP A 296 18.64 -4.44 -18.73
C ASP A 296 17.74 -4.68 -19.97
N PRO A 297 17.83 -3.86 -21.01
CA PRO A 297 17.02 -4.04 -22.21
C PRO A 297 17.43 -5.27 -23.04
N GLN A 298 18.62 -5.82 -22.83
CA GLN A 298 19.13 -6.97 -23.57
C GLN A 298 18.83 -8.29 -22.86
N THR A 299 18.72 -8.27 -21.54
CA THR A 299 18.53 -9.46 -20.72
C THR A 299 17.32 -9.27 -19.80
N PRO A 300 16.07 -9.56 -20.28
CA PRO A 300 14.88 -9.40 -19.47
C PRO A 300 14.98 -10.17 -18.14
N GLY A 301 14.65 -9.49 -17.04
CA GLY A 301 14.77 -10.01 -15.69
C GLY A 301 16.05 -9.60 -14.96
N GLN A 302 17.05 -9.11 -15.67
CA GLN A 302 18.29 -8.58 -15.10
C GLN A 302 18.25 -7.07 -14.95
N VAL A 303 19.16 -6.55 -14.13
CA VAL A 303 19.32 -5.11 -13.87
C VAL A 303 20.77 -4.70 -14.10
N ILE A 304 20.96 -3.46 -14.50
CA ILE A 304 22.28 -2.82 -14.68
C ILE A 304 22.43 -1.81 -13.54
N ASP A 305 23.48 -1.98 -12.74
CA ASP A 305 23.81 -1.02 -11.68
C ASP A 305 24.23 0.32 -12.29
N ILE A 306 23.80 1.40 -11.69
CA ILE A 306 24.15 2.77 -12.07
C ILE A 306 24.66 3.55 -10.87
N GLU A 307 25.40 4.62 -11.11
CA GLU A 307 25.77 5.55 -10.03
C GLU A 307 24.53 6.05 -9.31
N PRO A 308 24.46 5.94 -7.96
CA PRO A 308 23.32 6.36 -7.18
C PRO A 308 22.96 7.83 -7.42
N ARG A 309 21.70 8.10 -7.76
CA ARG A 309 21.20 9.46 -7.97
C ARG A 309 19.87 9.69 -7.23
N ALA A 310 19.54 10.94 -6.93
CA ALA A 310 18.27 11.29 -6.29
C ALA A 310 17.09 10.79 -7.14
N ALA A 311 16.09 10.20 -6.46
CA ALA A 311 14.89 9.67 -7.08
C ALA A 311 13.89 10.78 -7.47
#